data_66d9c12fbad6639f09447b3e186650f0
#
_entry.id   66d9c12fbad6639f09447b3e186650f0
#
_cell.length_a   1.000
_cell.length_b   1.000
_cell.length_c   1.000
_cell.angle_alpha   90.00
_cell.angle_beta   90.00
_cell.angle_gamma   90.00
#
_symmetry.space_group_name_H-M   'P 1'
#
loop_
_entity.id
_entity.type
_entity.pdbx_description
1 polymer ?
#
loop_
_entity_poly.entity_id
_entity_poly.type
_entity_poly.pdbx_seq_one_letter_code
_entity_poly.pdbx_strand_id
1 'polypeptide(L)'
;MTELFRTPTAQKFNLDNYAFVFKRDDFKDLSKIVFKNSLGIFHLNKSKEQIISPWELKFPRDLPARTETIESIINSLQNLKIRKIYKRDAINISNFSLNPPLMELKLTDKEKNQMQIELGLVDSITNSTYIALKDQDIIYQIDSISFPLEKIDLSDFIETKIFSTTPKEIKAFKLFQRVGRTSKISKISIFKDKQNTWKNNRGQKFNSSSSIEVLNKFLNLKSTIILDEVTEKLEKKIERYTRSPLYSIIIQEEAGNEIEYKVSSLITSLPGIKMEKGQYFIVKASNRKFPFLVHKDSYSIFSLRESQIQRQRI
;
A
#
# COMPACT_ATOMS: atom_id res chain seq x y z
N MET A 1 -45.54 28.40 -7.81
CA MET A 1 -44.80 27.24 -7.33
C MET A 1 -44.23 26.46 -8.53
N THR A 2 -43.36 27.05 -9.35
CA THR A 2 -42.84 26.42 -10.57
C THR A 2 -41.54 27.09 -11.06
N GLU A 3 -40.62 27.47 -10.14
CA GLU A 3 -39.32 28.04 -10.51
C GLU A 3 -38.07 27.24 -10.03
N LEU A 4 -38.31 26.05 -9.49
CA LEU A 4 -37.24 25.27 -8.84
C LEU A 4 -36.39 24.41 -9.75
N PHE A 5 -36.67 24.36 -11.07
CA PHE A 5 -35.98 23.48 -12.01
C PHE A 5 -35.60 24.17 -13.34
N ARG A 6 -35.16 25.42 -13.28
CA ARG A 6 -34.42 25.96 -14.44
C ARG A 6 -33.07 25.30 -14.47
N THR A 7 -32.88 24.33 -15.35
CA THR A 7 -31.56 23.80 -15.72
C THR A 7 -30.71 25.01 -16.17
N PRO A 8 -29.56 25.26 -15.54
CA PRO A 8 -28.68 26.34 -15.96
C PRO A 8 -28.34 26.14 -17.44
N THR A 9 -28.48 27.19 -18.23
CA THR A 9 -28.14 27.13 -19.64
C THR A 9 -26.65 26.85 -19.77
N ALA A 10 -26.29 25.61 -20.12
CA ALA A 10 -24.92 25.24 -20.36
C ALA A 10 -24.40 26.11 -21.52
N GLN A 11 -23.38 26.94 -21.28
CA GLN A 11 -22.66 27.54 -22.38
C GLN A 11 -22.09 26.39 -23.21
N LYS A 12 -22.36 26.39 -24.54
CA LYS A 12 -21.72 25.47 -25.50
C LYS A 12 -20.23 25.79 -25.55
N PHE A 13 -19.46 25.19 -24.68
CA PHE A 13 -18.03 25.09 -24.87
C PHE A 13 -17.77 24.06 -25.97
N ASN A 14 -16.84 24.36 -26.84
CA ASN A 14 -16.43 23.43 -27.90
C ASN A 14 -15.68 22.26 -27.19
N LEU A 15 -16.40 21.17 -26.91
CA LEU A 15 -15.91 20.02 -26.13
C LEU A 15 -14.84 19.21 -26.86
N ASP A 16 -14.64 19.44 -28.15
CA ASP A 16 -13.71 18.68 -28.97
C ASP A 16 -12.24 18.79 -28.52
N ASN A 17 -11.90 19.82 -27.71
CA ASN A 17 -10.57 20.02 -27.13
C ASN A 17 -10.45 19.66 -25.63
N TYR A 18 -11.55 19.30 -24.94
CA TYR A 18 -11.58 19.05 -23.50
C TYR A 18 -12.13 17.67 -23.15
N ALA A 19 -11.47 16.62 -23.66
CA ALA A 19 -11.89 15.25 -23.36
C ALA A 19 -11.71 14.89 -21.88
N PHE A 20 -10.70 15.46 -21.20
CA PHE A 20 -10.31 15.15 -19.83
C PHE A 20 -10.14 16.41 -18.99
N VAL A 21 -10.44 16.31 -17.68
CA VAL A 21 -10.23 17.43 -16.72
C VAL A 21 -8.75 17.73 -16.54
N PHE A 22 -7.92 16.70 -16.55
CA PHE A 22 -6.48 16.78 -16.29
C PHE A 22 -5.67 16.23 -17.47
N LYS A 23 -4.47 16.78 -17.65
CA LYS A 23 -3.43 16.19 -18.50
C LYS A 23 -2.64 15.16 -17.68
N ARG A 24 -2.07 14.16 -18.35
CA ARG A 24 -1.21 13.17 -17.67
C ARG A 24 -0.02 13.83 -16.95
N ASP A 25 0.53 14.89 -17.52
CA ASP A 25 1.67 15.60 -16.95
C ASP A 25 1.34 16.35 -15.66
N ASP A 26 0.07 16.67 -15.38
CA ASP A 26 -0.38 17.35 -14.16
C ASP A 26 -0.09 16.53 -12.88
N PHE A 27 0.12 15.23 -13.02
CA PHE A 27 0.42 14.30 -11.91
C PHE A 27 1.88 13.82 -11.91
N LYS A 28 2.68 14.29 -12.86
CA LYS A 28 4.11 13.99 -12.91
C LYS A 28 4.79 14.70 -11.74
N ASP A 29 5.77 14.03 -11.16
CA ASP A 29 6.60 14.62 -10.09
C ASP A 29 5.87 15.00 -8.80
N LEU A 30 4.70 14.42 -8.51
CA LEU A 30 4.03 14.60 -7.23
C LEU A 30 4.97 14.25 -6.08
N SER A 31 4.99 15.14 -5.07
CA SER A 31 5.79 14.99 -3.86
C SER A 31 4.95 14.85 -2.59
N LYS A 32 3.71 15.38 -2.61
CA LYS A 32 2.79 15.34 -1.48
C LYS A 32 1.34 15.25 -1.96
N ILE A 33 0.55 14.47 -1.23
CA ILE A 33 -0.91 14.38 -1.40
C ILE A 33 -1.54 14.57 -0.02
N VAL A 34 -2.51 15.46 0.09
CA VAL A 34 -3.43 15.50 1.20
C VAL A 34 -4.79 15.08 0.68
N PHE A 35 -5.28 13.97 1.19
CA PHE A 35 -6.59 13.41 0.84
C PHE A 35 -7.52 13.57 2.04
N LYS A 36 -8.73 14.09 1.82
CA LYS A 36 -9.75 14.27 2.84
C LYS A 36 -11.09 13.78 2.33
N ASN A 37 -11.75 12.96 3.13
CA ASN A 37 -13.13 12.51 2.92
C ASN A 37 -13.86 12.41 4.27
N SER A 38 -15.06 11.83 4.29
CA SER A 38 -15.84 11.63 5.52
C SER A 38 -15.19 10.67 6.53
N LEU A 39 -14.25 9.82 6.09
CA LEU A 39 -13.57 8.81 6.91
C LEU A 39 -12.27 9.33 7.52
N GLY A 40 -11.74 10.46 7.04
CA GLY A 40 -10.55 11.04 7.63
C GLY A 40 -9.77 11.99 6.73
N ILE A 41 -8.64 12.43 7.28
CA ILE A 41 -7.64 13.24 6.57
C ILE A 41 -6.35 12.42 6.55
N PHE A 42 -5.75 12.30 5.37
CA PHE A 42 -4.55 11.49 5.15
C PHE A 42 -3.49 12.33 4.44
N HIS A 43 -2.31 12.41 5.07
CA HIS A 43 -1.17 13.11 4.47
C HIS A 43 -0.17 12.09 3.96
N LEU A 44 0.12 12.14 2.68
CA LEU A 44 1.03 11.25 1.98
C LEU A 44 2.18 12.07 1.42
N ASN A 45 3.40 11.66 1.71
CA ASN A 45 4.61 12.28 1.19
C ASN A 45 5.41 11.25 0.39
N LYS A 46 6.06 11.70 -0.68
CA LYS A 46 7.01 10.84 -1.39
C LYS A 46 8.19 10.52 -0.49
N SER A 47 8.50 9.23 -0.32
CA SER A 47 9.63 8.78 0.49
C SER A 47 10.96 9.12 -0.18
N LYS A 48 11.93 9.56 0.61
CA LYS A 48 13.30 9.79 0.15
C LYS A 48 14.08 8.48 0.04
N GLU A 49 13.77 7.51 0.91
CA GLU A 49 14.53 6.27 1.04
C GLU A 49 14.04 5.15 0.10
N GLN A 50 12.80 5.19 -0.35
CA GLN A 50 12.14 4.27 -1.30
C GLN A 50 12.32 2.76 -1.01
N ILE A 51 12.74 2.40 0.21
CA ILE A 51 13.11 1.02 0.58
C ILE A 51 11.91 0.07 0.51
N ILE A 52 10.71 0.56 0.84
CA ILE A 52 9.52 -0.26 1.01
C ILE A 52 8.40 0.19 0.08
N SER A 53 8.18 1.48 0.04
CA SER A 53 7.20 2.17 -0.77
C SER A 53 7.76 3.52 -1.19
N PRO A 54 7.49 3.98 -2.41
CA PRO A 54 7.83 5.34 -2.81
C PRO A 54 7.01 6.40 -2.07
N TRP A 55 6.03 6.00 -1.26
CA TRP A 55 5.17 6.89 -0.49
C TRP A 55 5.15 6.54 0.99
N GLU A 56 5.01 7.56 1.84
CA GLU A 56 4.83 7.46 3.27
C GLU A 56 3.53 8.15 3.68
N LEU A 57 2.74 7.49 4.49
CA LEU A 57 1.63 8.08 5.21
C LEU A 57 2.19 8.83 6.43
N LYS A 58 2.04 10.15 6.48
CA LYS A 58 2.55 11.00 7.57
C LYS A 58 1.49 11.39 8.60
N PHE A 59 0.21 11.31 8.24
CA PHE A 59 -0.91 11.55 9.13
C PHE A 59 -2.10 10.69 8.68
N PRO A 60 -2.86 10.06 9.61
CA PRO A 60 -2.76 10.17 11.08
C PRO A 60 -1.65 9.29 11.71
N ARG A 61 -0.95 8.48 10.93
CA ARG A 61 0.14 7.59 11.41
C ARG A 61 1.36 7.75 10.49
N ASP A 62 2.57 7.59 11.04
CA ASP A 62 3.83 7.65 10.26
C ASP A 62 4.27 6.26 9.84
N LEU A 63 3.78 5.80 8.68
CA LEU A 63 3.96 4.44 8.15
C LEU A 63 4.24 4.47 6.64
N PRO A 64 4.89 3.42 6.09
CA PRO A 64 4.93 3.23 4.64
C PRO A 64 3.52 3.17 4.05
N ALA A 65 3.29 3.91 2.98
CA ALA A 65 1.98 3.94 2.34
C ALA A 65 1.87 2.89 1.23
N ARG A 66 0.66 2.37 1.02
CA ARG A 66 0.36 1.43 -0.05
C ARG A 66 0.34 2.15 -1.40
N THR A 67 1.32 1.83 -2.23
CA THR A 67 1.51 2.47 -3.54
C THR A 67 0.32 2.23 -4.45
N GLU A 68 -0.25 1.03 -4.46
CA GLU A 68 -1.35 0.64 -5.31
C GLU A 68 -2.61 1.51 -5.09
N THR A 69 -2.89 1.89 -3.84
CA THR A 69 -4.01 2.80 -3.52
C THR A 69 -3.76 4.19 -4.09
N ILE A 70 -2.55 4.73 -3.91
CA ILE A 70 -2.19 6.06 -4.40
C ILE A 70 -2.22 6.10 -5.93
N GLU A 71 -1.67 5.08 -6.59
CA GLU A 71 -1.71 4.96 -8.05
C GLU A 71 -3.15 4.84 -8.56
N SER A 72 -4.02 4.12 -7.86
CA SER A 72 -5.44 4.01 -8.21
C SER A 72 -6.16 5.36 -8.11
N ILE A 73 -5.86 6.17 -7.08
CA ILE A 73 -6.37 7.53 -6.95
C ILE A 73 -5.91 8.38 -8.13
N ILE A 74 -4.60 8.41 -8.41
CA ILE A 74 -4.01 9.21 -9.49
C ILE A 74 -4.58 8.78 -10.84
N ASN A 75 -4.63 7.47 -11.12
CA ASN A 75 -5.17 6.95 -12.37
C ASN A 75 -6.65 7.30 -12.54
N SER A 76 -7.43 7.28 -11.47
CA SER A 76 -8.83 7.69 -11.51
C SER A 76 -8.98 9.15 -11.89
N LEU A 77 -8.15 10.04 -11.33
CA LEU A 77 -8.14 11.45 -11.67
C LEU A 77 -7.69 11.71 -13.12
N GLN A 78 -6.67 11.00 -13.59
CA GLN A 78 -6.18 11.13 -14.97
C GLN A 78 -7.20 10.75 -16.05
N ASN A 79 -8.16 9.91 -15.69
CA ASN A 79 -9.16 9.38 -16.61
C ASN A 79 -10.53 10.07 -16.52
N LEU A 80 -10.63 11.22 -15.83
CA LEU A 80 -11.88 11.95 -15.66
C LEU A 80 -12.31 12.63 -16.97
N LYS A 81 -13.34 12.10 -17.62
CA LYS A 81 -13.91 12.64 -18.84
C LYS A 81 -14.95 13.71 -18.53
N ILE A 82 -14.85 14.84 -19.21
CA ILE A 82 -15.77 15.96 -19.09
C ILE A 82 -17.07 15.63 -19.85
N ARG A 83 -18.21 15.75 -19.15
CA ARG A 83 -19.55 15.72 -19.77
C ARG A 83 -20.09 17.11 -20.03
N LYS A 84 -19.95 18.00 -19.03
CA LYS A 84 -20.44 19.38 -19.09
C LYS A 84 -19.53 20.29 -18.28
N ILE A 85 -19.54 21.54 -18.62
CA ILE A 85 -18.82 22.60 -17.95
C ILE A 85 -19.82 23.67 -17.52
N TYR A 86 -19.71 24.13 -16.28
CA TYR A 86 -20.52 25.20 -15.71
C TYR A 86 -19.60 26.31 -15.21
N LYS A 87 -20.06 27.56 -15.31
CA LYS A 87 -19.44 28.66 -14.55
C LYS A 87 -19.89 28.53 -13.07
N ARG A 88 -18.96 28.77 -12.16
CA ARG A 88 -19.20 28.63 -10.72
C ARG A 88 -20.28 29.57 -10.21
N ASP A 89 -20.39 30.78 -10.76
CA ASP A 89 -21.41 31.79 -10.47
C ASP A 89 -22.80 31.46 -11.07
N ALA A 90 -22.85 30.64 -12.09
CA ALA A 90 -24.09 30.28 -12.77
C ALA A 90 -24.89 29.16 -12.09
N ILE A 91 -24.32 28.54 -11.04
CA ILE A 91 -24.94 27.40 -10.34
C ILE A 91 -24.80 27.54 -8.84
N ASN A 92 -25.78 26.99 -8.09
CA ASN A 92 -25.65 26.88 -6.64
C ASN A 92 -24.76 25.66 -6.31
N ILE A 93 -23.50 25.91 -5.96
CA ILE A 93 -22.49 24.88 -5.68
C ILE A 93 -22.86 23.97 -4.51
N SER A 94 -23.69 24.45 -3.56
CA SER A 94 -24.16 23.63 -2.44
C SER A 94 -25.07 22.48 -2.89
N ASN A 95 -25.82 22.67 -3.98
CA ASN A 95 -26.68 21.63 -4.55
C ASN A 95 -25.88 20.43 -5.12
N PHE A 96 -24.60 20.63 -5.38
CA PHE A 96 -23.67 19.63 -5.89
C PHE A 96 -22.70 19.13 -4.83
N SER A 97 -22.95 19.48 -3.55
CA SER A 97 -22.07 19.14 -2.42
C SER A 97 -20.60 19.55 -2.66
N LEU A 98 -20.40 20.73 -3.26
CA LEU A 98 -19.11 21.38 -3.42
C LEU A 98 -18.88 22.51 -2.40
N ASN A 99 -19.86 22.77 -1.53
CA ASN A 99 -19.75 23.71 -0.41
C ASN A 99 -20.60 23.23 0.79
N PRO A 100 -20.02 22.48 1.77
CA PRO A 100 -18.65 21.96 1.74
C PRO A 100 -18.52 20.79 0.75
N PRO A 101 -17.32 20.54 0.19
CA PRO A 101 -17.09 19.41 -0.69
C PRO A 101 -17.13 18.07 0.08
N LEU A 102 -17.58 17.01 -0.56
CA LEU A 102 -17.56 15.66 0.02
C LEU A 102 -16.13 15.12 0.17
N MET A 103 -15.28 15.47 -0.76
CA MET A 103 -13.88 15.08 -0.76
C MET A 103 -12.99 16.22 -1.24
N GLU A 104 -11.80 16.30 -0.69
CA GLU A 104 -10.79 17.25 -1.07
C GLU A 104 -9.46 16.52 -1.32
N LEU A 105 -8.80 16.85 -2.43
CA LEU A 105 -7.42 16.45 -2.68
C LEU A 105 -6.58 17.70 -2.88
N LYS A 106 -5.48 17.77 -2.15
CA LYS A 106 -4.44 18.77 -2.37
C LYS A 106 -3.18 18.06 -2.82
N LEU A 107 -2.80 18.28 -4.06
CA LEU A 107 -1.63 17.72 -4.70
C LEU A 107 -0.52 18.76 -4.71
N THR A 108 0.70 18.35 -4.42
CA THR A 108 1.87 19.21 -4.47
C THR A 108 2.98 18.50 -5.24
N ASP A 109 3.58 19.16 -6.20
CA ASP A 109 4.71 18.63 -6.97
C ASP A 109 6.06 18.91 -6.27
N LYS A 110 7.17 18.52 -6.90
CA LYS A 110 8.53 18.76 -6.39
C LYS A 110 8.92 20.24 -6.38
N GLU A 111 8.32 21.05 -7.26
CA GLU A 111 8.55 22.48 -7.38
C GLU A 111 7.69 23.29 -6.41
N LYS A 112 6.86 22.61 -5.60
CA LYS A 112 5.89 23.15 -4.63
C LYS A 112 4.67 23.82 -5.26
N ASN A 113 4.42 23.63 -6.55
CA ASN A 113 3.15 24.00 -7.14
C ASN A 113 2.03 23.17 -6.50
N GLN A 114 0.87 23.78 -6.31
CA GLN A 114 -0.25 23.13 -5.63
C GLN A 114 -1.47 23.14 -6.51
N MET A 115 -2.17 21.99 -6.54
CA MET A 115 -3.47 21.83 -7.15
C MET A 115 -4.44 21.35 -6.08
N GLN A 116 -5.57 22.04 -5.90
CA GLN A 116 -6.63 21.60 -5.00
C GLN A 116 -7.87 21.23 -5.80
N ILE A 117 -8.33 20.01 -5.60
CA ILE A 117 -9.44 19.37 -6.28
C ILE A 117 -10.54 19.17 -5.24
N GLU A 118 -11.73 19.67 -5.51
CA GLU A 118 -12.93 19.49 -4.71
C GLU A 118 -13.88 18.56 -5.47
N LEU A 119 -14.33 17.49 -4.81
CA LEU A 119 -15.30 16.55 -5.39
C LEU A 119 -16.63 16.66 -4.62
N GLY A 120 -17.67 16.73 -5.40
CA GLY A 120 -19.04 16.85 -4.90
C GLY A 120 -19.84 15.57 -5.02
N LEU A 121 -21.16 15.74 -5.11
CA LEU A 121 -22.14 14.66 -5.15
C LEU A 121 -21.86 13.68 -6.32
N VAL A 122 -22.04 12.41 -6.02
CA VAL A 122 -22.20 11.36 -7.03
C VAL A 122 -23.71 11.27 -7.37
N ASP A 123 -24.06 11.68 -8.56
CA ASP A 123 -25.41 11.54 -9.09
C ASP A 123 -25.58 10.13 -9.68
N SER A 124 -26.30 9.28 -8.96
CA SER A 124 -26.57 7.90 -9.38
C SER A 124 -27.53 7.79 -10.56
N ILE A 125 -28.34 8.81 -10.82
CA ILE A 125 -29.32 8.81 -11.95
C ILE A 125 -28.56 9.04 -13.26
N THR A 126 -27.70 10.04 -13.28
CA THR A 126 -26.90 10.39 -14.47
C THR A 126 -25.57 9.67 -14.51
N ASN A 127 -25.22 8.93 -13.47
CA ASN A 127 -23.91 8.30 -13.27
C ASN A 127 -22.77 9.30 -13.52
N SER A 128 -22.83 10.42 -12.80
CA SER A 128 -21.87 11.52 -12.93
C SER A 128 -21.46 12.08 -11.57
N THR A 129 -20.37 12.82 -11.54
CA THR A 129 -19.83 13.51 -10.37
C THR A 129 -19.46 14.93 -10.74
N TYR A 130 -19.42 15.83 -9.75
CA TYR A 130 -19.03 17.22 -9.94
C TYR A 130 -17.67 17.47 -9.33
N ILE A 131 -16.80 18.16 -10.08
CA ILE A 131 -15.45 18.55 -9.67
C ILE A 131 -15.27 20.04 -9.84
N ALA A 132 -14.68 20.67 -8.84
CA ALA A 132 -14.16 22.03 -8.92
C ALA A 132 -12.64 22.04 -8.64
N LEU A 133 -11.93 22.88 -9.37
CA LEU A 133 -10.55 23.24 -9.07
C LEU A 133 -10.60 24.58 -8.33
N LYS A 134 -9.91 24.67 -7.19
CA LYS A 134 -10.05 25.83 -6.29
C LYS A 134 -9.76 27.17 -6.96
N ASP A 135 -8.78 27.18 -7.87
CA ASP A 135 -8.30 28.39 -8.54
C ASP A 135 -8.98 28.63 -9.90
N GLN A 136 -10.07 27.88 -10.20
CA GLN A 136 -10.82 28.00 -11.43
C GLN A 136 -12.28 28.37 -11.16
N ASP A 137 -12.79 29.24 -11.98
CA ASP A 137 -14.20 29.67 -11.93
C ASP A 137 -15.13 28.73 -12.72
N ILE A 138 -14.75 27.46 -12.76
CA ILE A 138 -15.36 26.40 -13.57
C ILE A 138 -15.65 25.19 -12.69
N ILE A 139 -16.80 24.58 -12.93
CA ILE A 139 -17.19 23.29 -12.36
C ILE A 139 -17.39 22.30 -13.50
N TYR A 140 -16.77 21.14 -13.39
CA TYR A 140 -16.89 20.07 -14.33
C TYR A 140 -17.89 19.02 -13.85
N GLN A 141 -18.86 18.68 -14.67
CA GLN A 141 -19.60 17.43 -14.53
C GLN A 141 -18.83 16.37 -15.31
N ILE A 142 -18.48 15.30 -14.66
CA ILE A 142 -17.64 14.22 -15.19
C ILE A 142 -18.38 12.88 -15.12
N ASP A 143 -17.90 11.87 -15.80
CA ASP A 143 -18.32 10.48 -15.58
C ASP A 143 -18.07 10.07 -14.12
N SER A 144 -18.91 9.20 -13.57
CA SER A 144 -18.71 8.67 -12.23
C SER A 144 -17.32 8.03 -12.13
N ILE A 145 -16.64 8.32 -11.01
CA ILE A 145 -15.31 7.78 -10.74
C ILE A 145 -15.44 6.29 -10.44
N SER A 146 -14.71 5.45 -11.17
CA SER A 146 -14.77 3.99 -11.03
C SER A 146 -14.16 3.49 -9.71
N PHE A 147 -13.22 4.24 -9.16
CA PHE A 147 -12.57 3.92 -7.88
C PHE A 147 -13.29 4.68 -6.76
N PRO A 148 -13.82 3.99 -5.72
CA PRO A 148 -14.70 4.61 -4.72
C PRO A 148 -13.92 5.47 -3.72
N LEU A 149 -13.51 6.67 -4.12
CA LEU A 149 -12.71 7.60 -3.32
C LEU A 149 -13.35 7.93 -1.97
N GLU A 150 -14.68 7.96 -1.91
CA GLU A 150 -15.45 8.25 -0.68
C GLU A 150 -15.31 7.16 0.39
N LYS A 151 -14.90 5.95 0.00
CA LYS A 151 -14.76 4.78 0.89
C LYS A 151 -13.35 4.50 1.35
N ILE A 152 -12.37 5.26 0.85
CA ILE A 152 -10.97 5.09 1.24
C ILE A 152 -10.82 5.47 2.70
N ASP A 153 -10.32 4.54 3.49
CA ASP A 153 -9.99 4.74 4.90
C ASP A 153 -8.49 4.60 5.18
N LEU A 154 -8.13 4.70 6.46
CA LEU A 154 -6.75 4.58 6.90
C LEU A 154 -6.09 3.26 6.49
N SER A 155 -6.83 2.16 6.52
CA SER A 155 -6.30 0.82 6.24
C SER A 155 -5.93 0.64 4.75
N ASP A 156 -6.59 1.39 3.87
CA ASP A 156 -6.28 1.38 2.44
C ASP A 156 -4.94 2.02 2.12
N PHE A 157 -4.52 2.98 2.93
CA PHE A 157 -3.23 3.66 2.75
C PHE A 157 -2.04 2.95 3.42
N ILE A 158 -2.26 2.02 4.33
CA ILE A 158 -1.16 1.37 5.05
C ILE A 158 -0.57 0.22 4.23
N GLU A 159 0.75 0.24 4.00
CA GLU A 159 1.46 -0.89 3.39
C GLU A 159 1.65 -2.02 4.42
N THR A 160 0.94 -3.11 4.21
CA THR A 160 0.93 -4.27 5.12
C THR A 160 1.91 -5.38 4.71
N LYS A 161 2.58 -5.27 3.57
CA LYS A 161 3.61 -6.24 3.16
C LYS A 161 4.78 -6.23 4.14
N ILE A 162 5.17 -7.40 4.59
CA ILE A 162 6.28 -7.57 5.54
C ILE A 162 7.60 -7.55 4.79
N PHE A 163 7.67 -8.24 3.67
CA PHE A 163 8.86 -8.34 2.83
C PHE A 163 8.88 -7.25 1.78
N SER A 164 9.99 -6.52 1.70
CA SER A 164 10.19 -5.44 0.73
C SER A 164 10.82 -5.90 -0.59
N THR A 165 11.42 -7.10 -0.59
CA THR A 165 12.19 -7.63 -1.69
C THR A 165 11.30 -8.39 -2.67
N THR A 166 11.57 -8.31 -3.97
CA THR A 166 10.94 -9.14 -5.01
C THR A 166 11.78 -10.38 -5.33
N PRO A 167 11.21 -11.46 -5.90
CA PRO A 167 11.96 -12.67 -6.25
C PRO A 167 13.16 -12.43 -7.18
N LYS A 168 13.08 -11.38 -8.01
CA LYS A 168 14.17 -11.01 -8.95
C LYS A 168 15.38 -10.47 -8.20
N GLU A 169 15.15 -9.72 -7.13
CA GLU A 169 16.19 -9.09 -6.32
C GLU A 169 16.87 -10.05 -5.34
N ILE A 170 16.29 -11.24 -5.11
CA ILE A 170 16.83 -12.21 -4.17
C ILE A 170 17.99 -12.98 -4.80
N LYS A 171 19.17 -12.89 -4.20
CA LYS A 171 20.35 -13.69 -4.47
C LYS A 171 20.36 -14.99 -3.67
N ALA A 172 20.00 -14.92 -2.37
CA ALA A 172 19.89 -16.10 -1.53
C ALA A 172 18.71 -15.99 -0.56
N PHE A 173 18.09 -17.13 -0.27
CA PHE A 173 17.01 -17.27 0.70
C PHE A 173 17.28 -18.44 1.62
N LYS A 174 17.25 -18.19 2.93
CA LYS A 174 17.45 -19.21 3.96
C LYS A 174 16.31 -19.14 4.98
N LEU A 175 15.70 -20.29 5.27
CA LEU A 175 14.73 -20.46 6.34
C LEU A 175 15.30 -21.42 7.38
N PHE A 176 15.39 -20.97 8.61
CA PHE A 176 15.83 -21.78 9.76
C PHE A 176 14.67 -21.95 10.75
N GLN A 177 14.62 -23.12 11.37
CA GLN A 177 13.75 -23.41 12.51
C GLN A 177 14.60 -23.68 13.74
N ARG A 178 14.26 -23.05 14.86
CA ARG A 178 14.89 -23.33 16.16
C ARG A 178 14.37 -24.67 16.69
N VAL A 179 15.29 -25.50 17.14
CA VAL A 179 15.01 -26.78 17.81
C VAL A 179 15.69 -26.75 19.18
N GLY A 180 14.90 -26.99 20.22
CA GLY A 180 15.39 -26.83 21.59
C GLY A 180 15.78 -25.38 21.94
N ARG A 181 16.80 -25.23 22.79
CA ARG A 181 17.21 -23.91 23.29
C ARG A 181 18.20 -23.17 22.37
N THR A 182 19.12 -23.87 21.75
CA THR A 182 20.26 -23.27 21.02
C THR A 182 20.41 -23.73 19.58
N SER A 183 19.90 -24.89 19.21
CA SER A 183 20.08 -25.46 17.88
C SER A 183 19.11 -24.91 16.86
N LYS A 184 19.57 -24.75 15.62
CA LYS A 184 18.74 -24.37 14.47
C LYS A 184 18.93 -25.40 13.36
N ILE A 185 17.85 -25.81 12.70
CA ILE A 185 17.86 -26.65 11.50
C ILE A 185 17.54 -25.77 10.30
N SER A 186 18.26 -25.98 9.19
CA SER A 186 17.94 -25.39 7.91
C SER A 186 16.77 -26.12 7.29
N LYS A 187 15.70 -25.40 6.97
CA LYS A 187 14.52 -25.93 6.25
C LYS A 187 14.60 -25.67 4.76
N ILE A 188 15.08 -24.48 4.38
CA ILE A 188 15.31 -24.07 3.00
C ILE A 188 16.64 -23.31 2.99
N SER A 189 17.51 -23.62 2.03
CA SER A 189 18.74 -22.87 1.80
C SER A 189 19.05 -22.89 0.32
N ILE A 190 18.59 -21.88 -0.40
CA ILE A 190 18.76 -21.76 -1.85
C ILE A 190 19.42 -20.45 -2.21
N PHE A 191 20.20 -20.45 -3.26
CA PHE A 191 20.87 -19.27 -3.80
C PHE A 191 20.96 -19.33 -5.33
N LYS A 192 21.10 -18.19 -5.97
CA LYS A 192 21.38 -18.09 -7.39
C LYS A 192 22.90 -18.15 -7.62
N ASP A 193 23.29 -18.95 -8.60
CA ASP A 193 24.67 -18.98 -9.08
C ASP A 193 24.92 -17.85 -10.11
N LYS A 194 26.14 -17.81 -10.66
CA LYS A 194 26.54 -16.83 -11.69
C LYS A 194 25.70 -16.91 -12.97
N GLN A 195 25.04 -18.03 -13.22
CA GLN A 195 24.14 -18.26 -14.37
C GLN A 195 22.67 -18.03 -14.03
N ASN A 196 22.38 -17.40 -12.88
CA ASN A 196 21.03 -17.13 -12.39
C ASN A 196 20.21 -18.39 -12.10
N THR A 197 20.87 -19.55 -11.87
CA THR A 197 20.23 -20.82 -11.57
C THR A 197 20.14 -21.02 -10.06
N TRP A 198 18.94 -21.37 -9.58
CA TRP A 198 18.73 -21.68 -8.17
C TRP A 198 19.39 -23.02 -7.79
N LYS A 199 20.20 -23.00 -6.73
CA LYS A 199 20.92 -24.17 -6.20
C LYS A 199 20.87 -24.17 -4.67
N ASN A 200 21.12 -25.34 -4.07
CA ASN A 200 21.46 -25.46 -2.66
C ASN A 200 22.97 -25.63 -2.44
N ASN A 201 23.40 -25.65 -1.18
CA ASN A 201 24.82 -25.83 -0.81
C ASN A 201 25.41 -27.18 -1.25
N ARG A 202 24.59 -28.15 -1.67
CA ARG A 202 25.02 -29.44 -2.21
C ARG A 202 25.15 -29.44 -3.73
N GLY A 203 24.99 -28.28 -4.37
CA GLY A 203 25.06 -28.13 -5.83
C GLY A 203 23.81 -28.59 -6.57
N GLN A 204 22.76 -29.01 -5.88
CA GLN A 204 21.51 -29.45 -6.48
C GLN A 204 20.79 -28.27 -7.13
N LYS A 205 20.45 -28.38 -8.41
CA LYS A 205 19.73 -27.36 -9.17
C LYS A 205 18.22 -27.50 -8.98
N PHE A 206 17.54 -26.35 -8.85
CA PHE A 206 16.10 -26.25 -8.74
C PHE A 206 15.46 -25.58 -9.96
N ASN A 207 14.21 -25.95 -10.24
CA ASN A 207 13.40 -25.29 -11.25
C ASN A 207 13.13 -23.83 -10.81
N SER A 208 13.37 -22.89 -11.72
CA SER A 208 13.25 -21.46 -11.42
C SER A 208 11.82 -21.06 -11.05
N SER A 209 10.82 -21.56 -11.80
CA SER A 209 9.41 -21.23 -11.52
C SER A 209 8.96 -21.77 -10.16
N SER A 210 9.36 -23.01 -9.82
CA SER A 210 9.04 -23.62 -8.51
C SER A 210 9.74 -22.89 -7.36
N SER A 211 10.98 -22.44 -7.57
CA SER A 211 11.70 -21.62 -6.58
C SER A 211 11.00 -20.30 -6.34
N ILE A 212 10.61 -19.60 -7.41
CA ILE A 212 9.85 -18.35 -7.35
C ILE A 212 8.50 -18.54 -6.68
N GLU A 213 7.78 -19.64 -6.98
CA GLU A 213 6.50 -19.95 -6.34
C GLU A 213 6.65 -20.08 -4.81
N VAL A 214 7.66 -20.83 -4.36
CA VAL A 214 7.93 -21.00 -2.92
C VAL A 214 8.31 -19.65 -2.29
N LEU A 215 9.16 -18.87 -2.93
CA LEU A 215 9.53 -17.53 -2.44
C LEU A 215 8.31 -16.63 -2.32
N ASN A 216 7.44 -16.61 -3.32
CA ASN A 216 6.22 -15.77 -3.32
C ASN A 216 5.29 -16.10 -2.15
N LYS A 217 5.24 -17.34 -1.66
CA LYS A 217 4.46 -17.69 -0.46
C LYS A 217 4.93 -16.91 0.76
N PHE A 218 6.24 -16.65 0.89
CA PHE A 218 6.79 -15.80 1.96
C PHE A 218 6.62 -14.31 1.65
N LEU A 219 7.00 -13.89 0.45
CA LEU A 219 7.03 -12.48 0.06
C LEU A 219 5.64 -11.82 0.04
N ASN A 220 4.59 -12.62 -0.16
CA ASN A 220 3.21 -12.15 -0.11
C ASN A 220 2.61 -12.13 1.30
N LEU A 221 3.41 -12.44 2.34
CA LEU A 221 2.94 -12.36 3.72
C LEU A 221 2.62 -10.92 4.10
N LYS A 222 1.39 -10.72 4.57
CA LYS A 222 0.89 -9.43 5.02
C LYS A 222 0.69 -9.42 6.54
N SER A 223 0.91 -8.27 7.13
CA SER A 223 0.60 -8.06 8.55
C SER A 223 -0.89 -7.81 8.74
N THR A 224 -1.40 -8.21 9.90
CA THR A 224 -2.72 -7.80 10.38
C THR A 224 -2.65 -6.42 11.04
N ILE A 225 -1.57 -6.20 11.82
CA ILE A 225 -1.33 -4.94 12.53
C ILE A 225 0.16 -4.62 12.44
N ILE A 226 0.48 -3.36 12.19
CA ILE A 226 1.83 -2.82 12.38
C ILE A 226 1.90 -2.25 13.79
N LEU A 227 2.90 -2.67 14.56
CA LEU A 227 3.09 -2.28 15.96
C LEU A 227 3.92 -0.98 16.01
N ASP A 228 3.37 0.14 15.60
CA ASP A 228 4.03 1.46 15.52
C ASP A 228 3.84 2.31 16.78
N GLU A 229 2.78 2.07 17.56
CA GLU A 229 2.57 2.72 18.86
C GLU A 229 3.19 1.88 19.98
N VAL A 230 4.53 1.89 20.06
CA VAL A 230 5.26 1.02 20.98
C VAL A 230 5.48 1.71 22.32
N THR A 231 4.78 1.25 23.36
CA THR A 231 5.11 1.60 24.75
C THR A 231 6.29 0.76 25.25
N GLU A 232 7.02 1.22 26.26
CA GLU A 232 8.14 0.47 26.83
C GLU A 232 7.77 -0.97 27.26
N LYS A 233 6.57 -1.15 27.81
CA LYS A 233 6.05 -2.49 28.20
C LYS A 233 5.82 -3.39 26.97
N LEU A 234 5.31 -2.81 25.89
CA LEU A 234 5.07 -3.53 24.63
C LEU A 234 6.42 -3.91 24.00
N GLU A 235 7.38 -2.99 23.95
CA GLU A 235 8.72 -3.22 23.41
C GLU A 235 9.44 -4.37 24.13
N LYS A 236 9.52 -4.32 25.46
CA LYS A 236 10.09 -5.41 26.26
C LYS A 236 9.43 -6.77 25.99
N LYS A 237 8.11 -6.76 25.76
CA LYS A 237 7.37 -8.00 25.46
C LYS A 237 7.68 -8.51 24.04
N ILE A 238 7.76 -7.63 23.06
CA ILE A 238 8.16 -7.96 21.68
C ILE A 238 9.58 -8.52 21.65
N GLU A 239 10.52 -7.85 22.33
CA GLU A 239 11.90 -8.32 22.41
C GLU A 239 11.99 -9.71 23.04
N ARG A 240 11.23 -9.98 24.10
CA ARG A 240 11.18 -11.31 24.72
C ARG A 240 10.73 -12.38 23.73
N TYR A 241 9.74 -12.11 22.87
CA TYR A 241 9.26 -13.04 21.86
C TYR A 241 10.24 -13.22 20.70
N THR A 242 10.98 -12.18 20.34
CA THR A 242 11.87 -12.17 19.17
C THR A 242 13.36 -12.40 19.49
N ARG A 243 13.74 -12.41 20.78
CA ARG A 243 15.12 -12.74 21.22
C ARG A 243 15.52 -14.17 20.82
N SER A 244 14.61 -15.12 20.97
CA SER A 244 14.80 -16.51 20.56
C SER A 244 13.69 -16.91 19.59
N PRO A 245 13.75 -16.45 18.33
CA PRO A 245 12.68 -16.66 17.36
C PRO A 245 12.52 -18.15 17.07
N LEU A 246 11.29 -18.60 16.79
CA LEU A 246 11.04 -19.97 16.37
C LEU A 246 11.52 -20.19 14.92
N TYR A 247 11.34 -19.18 14.07
CA TYR A 247 11.91 -19.19 12.73
C TYR A 247 12.74 -17.94 12.47
N SER A 248 13.79 -18.09 11.66
CA SER A 248 14.57 -16.98 11.12
C SER A 248 14.61 -17.11 9.61
N ILE A 249 14.29 -16.04 8.90
CA ILE A 249 14.46 -15.95 7.45
C ILE A 249 15.60 -14.99 7.20
N ILE A 250 16.54 -15.37 6.35
CA ILE A 250 17.62 -14.50 5.87
C ILE A 250 17.46 -14.37 4.37
N ILE A 251 17.31 -13.16 3.89
CA ILE A 251 17.31 -12.81 2.47
C ILE A 251 18.57 -12.03 2.16
N GLN A 252 19.35 -12.51 1.23
CA GLN A 252 20.45 -11.76 0.64
C GLN A 252 20.01 -11.25 -0.72
N GLU A 253 20.12 -9.95 -0.93
CA GLU A 253 19.76 -9.28 -2.17
C GLU A 253 20.92 -9.27 -3.17
N GLU A 254 20.60 -9.14 -4.46
CA GLU A 254 21.61 -8.99 -5.54
C GLU A 254 22.49 -7.75 -5.30
N ALA A 255 21.93 -6.69 -4.70
CA ALA A 255 22.65 -5.47 -4.30
C ALA A 255 23.64 -5.69 -3.14
N GLY A 256 23.66 -6.88 -2.53
CA GLY A 256 24.56 -7.22 -1.42
C GLY A 256 23.97 -6.99 -0.02
N ASN A 257 22.80 -6.43 0.11
CA ASN A 257 22.13 -6.26 1.41
C ASN A 257 21.70 -7.61 1.98
N GLU A 258 21.75 -7.75 3.31
CA GLU A 258 21.20 -8.90 4.02
C GLU A 258 20.09 -8.44 4.97
N ILE A 259 18.93 -9.07 4.88
CA ILE A 259 17.76 -8.77 5.70
C ILE A 259 17.40 -10.00 6.52
N GLU A 260 17.37 -9.85 7.85
CA GLU A 260 16.91 -10.90 8.77
C GLU A 260 15.47 -10.63 9.21
N TYR A 261 14.63 -11.65 9.10
CA TYR A 261 13.27 -11.66 9.64
C TYR A 261 13.17 -12.68 10.77
N LYS A 262 12.92 -12.20 11.99
CA LYS A 262 12.71 -13.02 13.20
C LYS A 262 11.23 -13.27 13.39
N VAL A 263 10.84 -14.54 13.46
CA VAL A 263 9.44 -14.97 13.59
C VAL A 263 9.27 -15.66 14.94
N SER A 264 8.38 -15.12 15.78
CA SER A 264 8.10 -15.71 17.09
C SER A 264 7.30 -17.02 16.97
N SER A 265 7.19 -17.76 18.06
CA SER A 265 6.08 -18.71 18.25
C SER A 265 4.74 -17.96 18.31
N LEU A 266 3.63 -18.69 18.30
CA LEU A 266 2.32 -18.10 18.59
C LEU A 266 2.33 -17.45 19.98
N ILE A 267 1.81 -16.23 20.04
CA ILE A 267 1.87 -15.40 21.25
C ILE A 267 0.57 -15.45 22.04
N THR A 268 0.65 -15.19 23.33
CA THR A 268 -0.51 -15.26 24.23
C THR A 268 -1.17 -13.92 24.47
N SER A 269 -0.38 -12.84 24.52
CA SER A 269 -0.88 -11.48 24.76
C SER A 269 0.18 -10.44 24.44
N LEU A 270 -0.27 -9.23 24.09
CA LEU A 270 0.55 -8.02 23.98
C LEU A 270 -0.10 -6.89 24.79
N PRO A 271 0.65 -6.12 25.58
CA PRO A 271 0.12 -4.98 26.33
C PRO A 271 -0.53 -3.96 25.40
N GLY A 272 -1.74 -3.51 25.72
CA GLY A 272 -2.48 -2.51 24.95
C GLY A 272 -3.11 -3.01 23.65
N ILE A 273 -2.91 -4.27 23.26
CA ILE A 273 -3.46 -4.83 22.03
C ILE A 273 -4.50 -5.89 22.35
N LYS A 274 -5.75 -5.65 21.90
CA LYS A 274 -6.82 -6.64 22.01
C LYS A 274 -6.60 -7.74 20.98
N MET A 275 -6.34 -8.96 21.47
CA MET A 275 -6.05 -10.11 20.60
C MET A 275 -6.45 -11.42 21.28
N GLU A 276 -6.79 -12.43 20.48
CA GLU A 276 -7.04 -13.78 20.98
C GLU A 276 -5.72 -14.54 21.21
N LYS A 277 -5.66 -15.29 22.31
CA LYS A 277 -4.51 -16.10 22.68
C LYS A 277 -4.20 -17.15 21.62
N GLY A 278 -2.93 -17.20 21.18
CA GLY A 278 -2.45 -18.23 20.24
C GLY A 278 -2.94 -18.05 18.79
N GLN A 279 -3.55 -16.90 18.45
CA GLN A 279 -4.00 -16.60 17.09
C GLN A 279 -3.00 -15.79 16.28
N TYR A 280 -1.95 -15.28 16.93
CA TYR A 280 -1.01 -14.36 16.28
C TYR A 280 0.44 -14.71 16.59
N PHE A 281 1.32 -14.27 15.70
CA PHE A 281 2.77 -14.30 15.89
C PHE A 281 3.39 -12.95 15.48
N ILE A 282 4.60 -12.69 15.95
CA ILE A 282 5.33 -11.47 15.67
C ILE A 282 6.38 -11.75 14.60
N VAL A 283 6.49 -10.86 13.62
CA VAL A 283 7.61 -10.79 12.68
C VAL A 283 8.35 -9.47 12.90
N LYS A 284 9.67 -9.55 13.18
CA LYS A 284 10.56 -8.39 13.28
C LYS A 284 11.61 -8.49 12.18
N ALA A 285 11.63 -7.52 11.28
CA ALA A 285 12.59 -7.44 10.19
C ALA A 285 13.72 -6.46 10.55
N SER A 286 14.97 -6.75 10.15
CA SER A 286 16.13 -5.90 10.45
C SER A 286 16.10 -4.56 9.71
N ASN A 287 15.40 -4.48 8.57
CA ASN A 287 15.24 -3.28 7.75
C ASN A 287 13.92 -2.55 7.98
N ARG A 288 13.16 -2.88 9.04
CA ARG A 288 11.89 -2.25 9.38
C ARG A 288 11.94 -1.61 10.76
N LYS A 289 11.44 -0.38 10.85
CA LYS A 289 11.34 0.35 12.11
C LYS A 289 10.43 -0.35 13.10
N PHE A 290 9.30 -0.88 12.62
CA PHE A 290 8.26 -1.47 13.45
C PHE A 290 8.11 -2.96 13.20
N PRO A 291 7.83 -3.76 14.23
CA PRO A 291 7.47 -5.16 14.10
C PRO A 291 6.01 -5.31 13.62
N PHE A 292 5.71 -6.51 13.14
CA PHE A 292 4.42 -6.88 12.57
C PHE A 292 3.72 -7.93 13.42
N LEU A 293 2.43 -7.76 13.62
CA LEU A 293 1.55 -8.80 14.16
C LEU A 293 0.84 -9.49 12.98
N VAL A 294 0.93 -10.80 12.91
CA VAL A 294 0.42 -11.60 11.80
C VAL A 294 -0.50 -12.68 12.32
N HIS A 295 -1.62 -12.91 11.64
CA HIS A 295 -2.57 -13.96 12.03
C HIS A 295 -2.02 -15.35 11.74
N LYS A 296 -2.37 -16.32 12.59
CA LYS A 296 -1.87 -17.71 12.56
C LYS A 296 -2.14 -18.45 11.25
N ASP A 297 -3.15 -18.05 10.47
CA ASP A 297 -3.48 -18.72 9.21
C ASP A 297 -2.29 -18.75 8.24
N SER A 298 -1.46 -17.72 8.31
CA SER A 298 -0.22 -17.64 7.53
C SER A 298 0.94 -18.46 8.13
N TYR A 299 0.77 -19.04 9.34
CA TYR A 299 1.89 -19.70 10.04
C TYR A 299 2.37 -20.97 9.34
N SER A 300 1.49 -21.64 8.59
CA SER A 300 1.79 -22.87 7.84
C SER A 300 2.91 -22.69 6.81
N ILE A 301 3.14 -21.47 6.29
CA ILE A 301 4.22 -21.22 5.32
C ILE A 301 5.60 -21.58 5.88
N PHE A 302 5.81 -21.44 7.20
CA PHE A 302 7.06 -21.79 7.86
C PHE A 302 7.28 -23.30 7.99
N SER A 303 6.26 -24.12 7.67
CA SER A 303 6.42 -25.58 7.60
C SER A 303 7.10 -26.04 6.31
N LEU A 304 7.17 -25.21 5.29
CA LEU A 304 7.79 -25.49 4.01
C LEU A 304 9.24 -25.98 4.15
N ARG A 305 9.66 -26.84 3.25
CA ARG A 305 11.01 -27.44 3.19
C ARG A 305 11.55 -27.35 1.79
N GLU A 306 12.88 -27.40 1.67
CA GLU A 306 13.59 -27.41 0.40
C GLU A 306 13.14 -28.54 -0.54
N SER A 307 12.76 -29.71 0.02
CA SER A 307 12.25 -30.87 -0.75
C SER A 307 10.97 -30.58 -1.54
N GLN A 308 10.26 -29.50 -1.23
CA GLN A 308 9.04 -29.09 -1.94
C GLN A 308 9.33 -28.22 -3.16
N ILE A 309 10.58 -27.78 -3.33
CA ILE A 309 11.03 -27.09 -4.54
C ILE A 309 11.38 -28.16 -5.59
N GLN A 310 10.75 -28.06 -6.76
CA GLN A 310 11.01 -29.01 -7.84
C GLN A 310 12.46 -28.90 -8.31
N ARG A 311 13.10 -30.06 -8.50
CA ARG A 311 14.45 -30.13 -9.09
C ARG A 311 14.39 -29.81 -10.57
N GLN A 312 15.43 -29.19 -11.08
CA GLN A 312 15.60 -29.06 -12.52
C GLN A 312 15.86 -30.47 -13.09
N ARG A 313 15.02 -30.89 -14.05
CA ARG A 313 15.32 -32.13 -14.82
C ARG A 313 16.54 -31.83 -15.69
N ILE A 314 17.53 -32.72 -15.61
CA ILE A 314 18.73 -32.68 -16.45
C ILE A 314 18.36 -33.11 -17.87
#